data_aeaf394d019b90509cef008622c977c1
#
_entry.id   aeaf394d019b90509cef008622c977c1
#
_cell.length_a   1.000
_cell.length_b   1.000
_cell.length_c   1.000
_cell.angle_alpha   90.00
_cell.angle_beta   90.00
_cell.angle_gamma   90.00
#
_symmetry.space_group_name_H-M   'P 1'
#
loop_
_entity.id
_entity.type
_entity.pdbx_description
1 polymer ?
#
loop_
_entity_poly.entity_id
_entity_poly.type
_entity_poly.pdbx_seq_one_letter_code
_entity_poly.pdbx_strand_id
1 'polypeptide(L)'
;EIGVRLVGSEMCIRDSYISFGPVQFRIAEALTILPYFTPAAIPGLFVGCIIANILGGAIVWDVVFGSIATLIGAIGTYLLRKHKWLAPVPPIVANTIIVPFVLKFAYGSEGMFAMFFVTVGAGEIIVCGIIGMILLYALTPVRHVIFGDAE
;
A
#
# COMPACT_ATOMS: atom_id res chain seq x y z
N GLU A 1 -14.90 4.47 -12.56
CA GLU A 1 -13.73 3.57 -12.52
C GLU A 1 -12.41 4.28 -12.85
N ILE A 2 -12.35 5.09 -13.91
CA ILE A 2 -11.14 5.84 -14.32
C ILE A 2 -10.68 6.80 -13.20
N GLY A 3 -11.59 7.48 -12.53
CA GLY A 3 -11.28 8.41 -11.44
C GLY A 3 -10.61 7.75 -10.25
N VAL A 4 -11.05 6.54 -9.85
CA VAL A 4 -10.46 5.80 -8.72
C VAL A 4 -9.03 5.35 -9.04
N ARG A 5 -8.77 4.94 -10.28
CA ARG A 5 -7.42 4.57 -10.74
C ARG A 5 -6.47 5.76 -10.73
N LEU A 6 -6.93 6.93 -11.17
CA LEU A 6 -6.14 8.16 -11.19
C LEU A 6 -5.84 8.67 -9.77
N VAL A 7 -6.82 8.69 -8.88
CA VAL A 7 -6.63 9.10 -7.47
C VAL A 7 -5.60 8.21 -6.76
N GLY A 8 -5.68 6.89 -6.96
CA GLY A 8 -4.69 5.96 -6.40
C GLY A 8 -3.27 6.24 -6.92
N SER A 9 -3.13 6.48 -8.22
CA SER A 9 -1.84 6.77 -8.84
C SER A 9 -1.27 8.11 -8.38
N GLU A 10 -2.07 9.17 -8.32
CA GLU A 10 -1.63 10.50 -7.87
C GLU A 10 -1.21 10.51 -6.40
N MET A 11 -1.95 9.82 -5.53
CA MET A 11 -1.58 9.72 -4.12
C MET A 11 -0.25 8.98 -3.94
N CYS A 12 -0.02 7.89 -4.66
CA CYS A 12 1.28 7.19 -4.64
C CYS A 12 2.43 8.08 -5.10
N ILE A 13 2.22 8.90 -6.15
CA ILE A 13 3.25 9.83 -6.66
C ILE A 13 3.55 10.94 -5.64
N ARG A 14 2.55 11.52 -4.99
CA ARG A 14 2.73 12.56 -3.98
C ARG A 14 3.43 12.05 -2.73
N ASP A 15 3.16 10.81 -2.34
CA ASP A 15 3.77 10.19 -1.17
C ASP A 15 5.28 9.97 -1.33
N SER A 16 5.77 9.83 -2.56
CA SER A 16 7.20 9.67 -2.82
C SER A 16 8.05 10.84 -2.35
N TYR A 17 7.50 12.06 -2.27
CA TYR A 17 8.21 13.25 -1.77
C TYR A 17 8.35 13.29 -0.24
N ILE A 18 7.50 12.58 0.50
CA ILE A 18 7.45 12.62 1.97
C ILE A 18 8.12 11.38 2.58
N SER A 19 8.28 10.32 1.80
CA SER A 19 8.63 8.96 2.27
C SER A 19 10.13 8.67 2.35
N PHE A 20 11.02 9.62 2.05
CA PHE A 20 12.47 9.41 2.08
C PHE A 20 13.11 9.64 3.46
N GLY A 21 12.59 9.01 4.50
CA GLY A 21 13.16 9.04 5.84
C GLY A 21 13.35 7.63 6.42
N PRO A 22 14.08 7.48 7.54
CA PRO A 22 14.26 6.19 8.20
C PRO A 22 12.95 5.58 8.73
N VAL A 23 11.87 6.37 8.77
CA VAL A 23 10.50 5.92 9.03
C VAL A 23 9.70 6.16 7.76
N GLN A 24 9.55 5.12 6.95
CA GLN A 24 8.78 5.18 5.70
C GLN A 24 7.28 5.15 6.02
N PHE A 25 6.70 6.32 6.28
CA PHE A 25 5.25 6.48 6.29
C PHE A 25 4.75 6.62 4.85
N ARG A 26 4.45 5.51 4.22
CA ARG A 26 3.86 5.48 2.88
C ARG A 26 2.34 5.66 3.02
N ILE A 27 1.88 6.92 3.12
CA ILE A 27 0.43 7.24 3.25
C ILE A 27 -0.38 6.61 2.11
N ALA A 28 0.22 6.50 0.92
CA ALA A 28 -0.41 5.82 -0.21
C ALA A 28 -0.78 4.36 0.08
N GLU A 29 -0.12 3.71 1.02
CA GLU A 29 -0.45 2.33 1.40
C GLU A 29 -1.79 2.23 2.13
N ALA A 30 -2.29 3.31 2.74
CA ALA A 30 -3.67 3.35 3.23
C ALA A 30 -4.69 3.12 2.11
N LEU A 31 -4.33 3.45 0.86
CA LEU A 31 -5.19 3.21 -0.31
C LEU A 31 -5.28 1.73 -0.69
N THR A 32 -4.43 0.86 -0.16
CA THR A 32 -4.54 -0.60 -0.35
C THR A 32 -5.84 -1.18 0.22
N ILE A 33 -6.59 -0.35 0.96
CA ILE A 33 -7.96 -0.69 1.39
C ILE A 33 -9.00 -0.54 0.25
N LEU A 34 -8.73 0.23 -0.81
CA LEU A 34 -9.67 0.47 -1.92
C LEU A 34 -10.11 -0.80 -2.65
N PRO A 35 -9.28 -1.83 -2.83
CA PRO A 35 -9.72 -3.12 -3.37
C PRO A 35 -10.85 -3.79 -2.59
N TYR A 36 -11.07 -3.40 -1.34
CA TYR A 36 -12.24 -3.82 -0.57
C TYR A 36 -13.55 -3.43 -1.27
N PHE A 37 -13.60 -2.25 -1.91
CA PHE A 37 -14.78 -1.71 -2.58
C PHE A 37 -14.83 -2.09 -4.07
N THR A 38 -13.70 -2.07 -4.77
CA THR A 38 -13.63 -2.33 -6.20
C THR A 38 -12.35 -3.05 -6.61
N PRO A 39 -12.44 -4.13 -7.41
CA PRO A 39 -11.24 -4.81 -7.93
C PRO A 39 -10.46 -3.93 -8.93
N ALA A 40 -11.10 -2.90 -9.51
CA ALA A 40 -10.43 -1.97 -10.42
C ALA A 40 -9.31 -1.15 -9.74
N ALA A 41 -9.32 -1.05 -8.40
CA ALA A 41 -8.26 -0.41 -7.64
C ALA A 41 -6.94 -1.21 -7.67
N ILE A 42 -6.98 -2.54 -7.86
CA ILE A 42 -5.78 -3.39 -7.84
C ILE A 42 -4.76 -2.96 -8.90
N PRO A 43 -5.11 -2.90 -10.21
CA PRO A 43 -4.15 -2.45 -11.22
C PRO A 43 -3.75 -0.97 -11.04
N GLY A 44 -4.63 -0.12 -10.55
CA GLY A 44 -4.31 1.28 -10.27
C GLY A 44 -3.24 1.44 -9.20
N LEU A 45 -3.35 0.70 -8.10
CA LEU A 45 -2.36 0.70 -7.02
C LEU A 45 -1.02 0.12 -7.48
N PHE A 46 -1.05 -0.97 -8.25
CA PHE A 46 0.16 -1.59 -8.78
C PHE A 46 0.94 -0.63 -9.69
N VAL A 47 0.28 -0.05 -10.69
CA VAL A 47 0.90 0.92 -11.62
C VAL A 47 1.33 2.19 -10.88
N GLY A 48 0.49 2.69 -9.97
CA GLY A 48 0.83 3.84 -9.15
C GLY A 48 2.07 3.63 -8.30
N CYS A 49 2.23 2.45 -7.70
CA CYS A 49 3.41 2.09 -6.92
C CYS A 49 4.68 2.04 -7.80
N ILE A 50 4.60 1.46 -9.00
CA ILE A 50 5.72 1.45 -9.96
C ILE A 50 6.15 2.88 -10.29
N ILE A 51 5.21 3.74 -10.67
CA ILE A 51 5.49 5.13 -11.06
C ILE A 51 6.07 5.90 -9.87
N ALA A 52 5.49 5.76 -8.68
CA ALA A 52 5.97 6.44 -7.48
C ALA A 52 7.41 6.05 -7.14
N ASN A 53 7.73 4.77 -7.20
CA ASN A 53 9.08 4.27 -6.92
C ASN A 53 10.10 4.76 -7.97
N ILE A 54 9.73 4.78 -9.26
CA ILE A 54 10.60 5.30 -10.33
C ILE A 54 10.84 6.80 -10.14
N LEU A 55 9.80 7.60 -9.93
CA LEU A 55 9.91 9.03 -9.71
C LEU A 55 10.62 9.40 -8.41
N GLY A 56 10.48 8.55 -7.39
CA GLY A 56 11.18 8.66 -6.12
C GLY A 56 12.67 8.29 -6.18
N GLY A 57 13.17 7.82 -7.33
CA GLY A 57 14.58 7.41 -7.48
C GLY A 57 14.92 6.12 -6.76
N ALA A 58 13.93 5.28 -6.50
CA ALA A 58 14.13 3.99 -5.87
C ALA A 58 14.96 3.03 -6.75
N ILE A 59 15.71 2.14 -6.13
CA ILE A 59 16.48 1.11 -6.84
C ILE A 59 15.51 0.16 -7.56
N VAL A 60 15.90 -0.39 -8.71
CA VAL A 60 15.07 -1.30 -9.52
C VAL A 60 14.47 -2.45 -8.70
N TRP A 61 15.22 -2.98 -7.73
CA TRP A 61 14.74 -4.01 -6.81
C TRP A 61 13.57 -3.55 -5.95
N ASP A 62 13.61 -2.31 -5.46
CA ASP A 62 12.51 -1.74 -4.67
C ASP A 62 11.28 -1.46 -5.55
N VAL A 63 11.48 -1.00 -6.78
CA VAL A 63 10.40 -0.84 -7.76
C VAL A 63 9.69 -2.17 -7.99
N VAL A 64 10.43 -3.26 -8.22
CA VAL A 64 9.86 -4.57 -8.52
C VAL A 64 9.20 -5.20 -7.29
N PHE A 65 9.96 -5.36 -6.22
CA PHE A 65 9.47 -6.07 -5.03
C PHE A 65 8.45 -5.26 -4.22
N GLY A 66 8.61 -3.93 -4.15
CA GLY A 66 7.64 -3.04 -3.52
C GLY A 66 6.28 -3.06 -4.26
N SER A 67 6.32 -3.06 -5.60
CA SER A 67 5.10 -3.16 -6.41
C SER A 67 4.44 -4.53 -6.30
N ILE A 68 5.22 -5.61 -6.21
CA ILE A 68 4.70 -6.96 -5.96
C ILE A 68 4.07 -7.05 -4.57
N ALA A 69 4.70 -6.47 -3.54
CA ALA A 69 4.15 -6.43 -2.19
C ALA A 69 2.79 -5.70 -2.16
N THR A 70 2.71 -4.55 -2.82
CA THR A 70 1.45 -3.80 -2.97
C THR A 70 0.39 -4.60 -3.72
N LEU A 71 0.77 -5.32 -4.78
CA LEU A 71 -0.15 -6.17 -5.53
C LEU A 71 -0.69 -7.33 -4.67
N ILE A 72 0.17 -8.02 -3.95
CA ILE A 72 -0.22 -9.11 -3.03
C ILE A 72 -1.15 -8.58 -1.95
N GLY A 73 -0.80 -7.44 -1.34
CA GLY A 73 -1.63 -6.77 -0.35
C GLY A 73 -3.01 -6.41 -0.90
N ALA A 74 -3.06 -5.79 -2.07
CA ALA A 74 -4.31 -5.39 -2.73
C ALA A 74 -5.22 -6.58 -3.08
N ILE A 75 -4.65 -7.66 -3.62
CA ILE A 75 -5.39 -8.90 -3.90
C ILE A 75 -5.88 -9.53 -2.60
N GLY A 76 -5.04 -9.59 -1.57
CA GLY A 76 -5.42 -10.13 -0.26
C GLY A 76 -6.56 -9.34 0.37
N THR A 77 -6.53 -8.02 0.31
CA THR A 77 -7.63 -7.15 0.77
C THR A 77 -8.93 -7.46 0.03
N TYR A 78 -8.88 -7.63 -1.28
CA TYR A 78 -10.04 -8.01 -2.07
C TYR A 78 -10.61 -9.37 -1.69
N LEU A 79 -9.76 -10.37 -1.48
CA LEU A 79 -10.18 -11.72 -1.07
C LEU A 79 -10.81 -11.73 0.33
N LEU A 80 -10.27 -10.91 1.23
CA LEU A 80 -10.76 -10.80 2.61
C LEU A 80 -11.87 -9.75 2.80
N ARG A 81 -12.44 -9.20 1.71
CA ARG A 81 -13.50 -8.19 1.75
C ARG A 81 -14.76 -8.57 2.56
N LYS A 82 -14.96 -9.85 2.82
CA LYS A 82 -16.06 -10.33 3.68
C LYS A 82 -15.90 -9.92 5.15
N HIS A 83 -14.67 -9.69 5.59
CA HIS A 83 -14.33 -9.36 6.97
C HIS A 83 -13.59 -8.01 7.02
N LYS A 84 -14.30 -6.93 7.35
CA LYS A 84 -13.77 -5.56 7.39
C LYS A 84 -12.48 -5.42 8.21
N TRP A 85 -12.41 -6.10 9.35
CA TRP A 85 -11.27 -6.06 10.26
C TRP A 85 -10.02 -6.76 9.73
N LEU A 86 -10.19 -7.71 8.80
CA LEU A 86 -9.09 -8.44 8.19
C LEU A 86 -8.60 -7.78 6.89
N ALA A 87 -9.32 -6.80 6.38
CA ALA A 87 -8.95 -6.09 5.14
C ALA A 87 -7.55 -5.46 5.16
N PRO A 88 -7.08 -4.81 6.25
CA PRO A 88 -5.73 -4.23 6.30
C PRO A 88 -4.62 -5.26 6.57
N VAL A 89 -4.94 -6.49 6.97
CA VAL A 89 -3.92 -7.49 7.34
C VAL A 89 -3.02 -7.92 6.18
N PRO A 90 -3.53 -8.23 4.97
CA PRO A 90 -2.69 -8.66 3.87
C PRO A 90 -1.61 -7.63 3.45
N PRO A 91 -1.91 -6.34 3.27
CA PRO A 91 -0.88 -5.37 2.95
C PRO A 91 0.14 -5.20 4.07
N ILE A 92 -0.28 -5.21 5.34
CA ILE A 92 0.64 -5.15 6.49
C ILE A 92 1.61 -6.32 6.46
N VAL A 93 1.12 -7.55 6.28
CA VAL A 93 1.95 -8.76 6.26
C VAL A 93 2.88 -8.76 5.05
N ALA A 94 2.37 -8.46 3.84
CA ALA A 94 3.16 -8.45 2.62
C ALA A 94 4.33 -7.45 2.71
N ASN A 95 4.06 -6.23 3.12
CA ASN A 95 5.06 -5.18 3.22
C ASN A 95 6.05 -5.44 4.37
N THR A 96 5.57 -5.87 5.54
CA THR A 96 6.44 -6.18 6.68
C THR A 96 7.42 -7.30 6.37
N ILE A 97 7.08 -8.24 5.48
CA ILE A 97 7.99 -9.31 5.06
C ILE A 97 8.91 -8.82 3.94
N ILE A 98 8.35 -8.28 2.85
CA ILE A 98 9.09 -8.00 1.61
C ILE A 98 10.01 -6.79 1.76
N VAL A 99 9.54 -5.68 2.34
CA VAL A 99 10.30 -4.42 2.41
C VAL A 99 11.61 -4.55 3.22
N PRO A 100 11.67 -5.20 4.40
CA PRO A 100 12.93 -5.39 5.11
C PRO A 100 13.96 -6.20 4.33
N PHE A 101 13.53 -7.19 3.52
CA PHE A 101 14.44 -7.93 2.65
C PHE A 101 15.04 -7.02 1.58
N VAL A 102 14.22 -6.16 0.96
CA VAL A 102 14.70 -5.18 -0.03
C VAL A 102 15.67 -4.20 0.61
N LEU A 103 15.36 -3.66 1.79
CA LEU A 103 16.24 -2.73 2.51
C LEU A 103 17.59 -3.37 2.82
N LYS A 104 17.62 -4.62 3.23
CA LYS A 104 18.87 -5.31 3.55
C LYS A 104 19.68 -5.66 2.31
N PHE A 105 19.05 -6.28 1.30
CA PHE A 105 19.78 -6.86 0.17
C PHE A 105 20.00 -5.88 -0.97
N ALA A 106 19.07 -4.95 -1.22
CA ALA A 106 19.17 -4.01 -2.33
C ALA A 106 19.90 -2.72 -1.94
N TYR A 107 19.67 -2.22 -0.72
CA TYR A 107 20.31 -1.00 -0.23
C TYR A 107 21.57 -1.27 0.60
N GLY A 108 21.91 -2.54 0.91
CA GLY A 108 23.08 -2.89 1.70
C GLY A 108 23.07 -2.29 3.11
N SER A 109 21.88 -2.02 3.65
CA SER A 109 21.75 -1.40 4.97
C SER A 109 22.31 -2.31 6.05
N GLU A 110 23.37 -1.86 6.74
CA GLU A 110 24.08 -2.60 7.79
C GLU A 110 23.30 -2.64 9.13
N GLY A 111 22.05 -2.16 9.15
CA GLY A 111 21.20 -2.21 10.33
C GLY A 111 20.79 -3.64 10.71
N MET A 112 20.41 -3.81 11.99
CA MET A 112 19.90 -5.09 12.48
C MET A 112 18.60 -5.42 11.76
N PHE A 113 18.54 -6.55 11.06
CA PHE A 113 17.41 -6.98 10.25
C PHE A 113 16.09 -6.97 11.03
N ALA A 114 16.13 -7.37 12.31
CA ALA A 114 14.99 -7.31 13.22
C ALA A 114 14.44 -5.88 13.41
N MET A 115 15.33 -4.87 13.41
CA MET A 115 14.92 -3.47 13.54
C MET A 115 14.09 -3.00 12.32
N PHE A 116 14.46 -3.43 11.11
CA PHE A 116 13.69 -3.11 9.91
C PHE A 116 12.28 -3.75 9.93
N PHE A 117 12.16 -4.99 10.42
CA PHE A 117 10.85 -5.61 10.62
C PHE A 117 9.97 -4.83 11.59
N VAL A 118 10.54 -4.39 12.71
CA VAL A 118 9.79 -3.64 13.72
C VAL A 118 9.39 -2.25 13.20
N THR A 119 10.30 -1.53 12.58
CA THR A 119 10.02 -0.17 12.08
C THR A 119 9.04 -0.16 10.92
N VAL A 120 9.24 -1.03 9.93
CA VAL A 120 8.32 -1.18 8.79
C VAL A 120 6.97 -1.70 9.27
N GLY A 121 6.94 -2.75 10.09
CA GLY A 121 5.70 -3.31 10.62
C GLY A 121 4.90 -2.31 11.45
N ALA A 122 5.56 -1.52 12.31
CA ALA A 122 4.89 -0.46 13.07
C ALA A 122 4.32 0.63 12.14
N GLY A 123 5.07 1.04 11.12
CA GLY A 123 4.59 1.98 10.10
C GLY A 123 3.35 1.46 9.36
N GLU A 124 3.39 0.21 8.91
CA GLU A 124 2.28 -0.44 8.23
C GLU A 124 1.02 -0.59 9.11
N ILE A 125 1.18 -0.95 10.38
CA ILE A 125 0.06 -1.02 11.32
C ILE A 125 -0.60 0.34 11.48
N ILE A 126 0.16 1.41 11.56
CA ILE A 126 -0.38 2.77 11.67
C ILE A 126 -1.07 3.17 10.37
N VAL A 127 -0.40 3.01 9.22
CA VAL A 127 -0.91 3.50 7.93
C VAL A 127 -2.05 2.61 7.42
N CYS A 128 -1.83 1.32 7.24
CA CYS A 128 -2.86 0.42 6.73
C CYS A 128 -3.90 0.05 7.81
N GLY A 129 -3.46 -0.13 9.07
CA GLY A 129 -4.34 -0.49 10.17
C GLY A 129 -5.22 0.70 10.59
N ILE A 130 -4.64 1.81 11.04
CA ILE A 130 -5.40 2.94 11.57
C ILE A 130 -5.96 3.80 10.45
N ILE A 131 -5.10 4.37 9.59
CA ILE A 131 -5.53 5.30 8.54
C ILE A 131 -6.37 4.56 7.49
N GLY A 132 -5.98 3.36 7.09
CA GLY A 132 -6.75 2.52 6.15
C GLY A 132 -8.13 2.17 6.68
N MET A 133 -8.27 1.86 7.97
CA MET A 133 -9.58 1.61 8.58
C MET A 133 -10.44 2.87 8.68
N ILE A 134 -9.86 4.01 9.03
CA ILE A 134 -10.59 5.30 9.00
C ILE A 134 -11.11 5.56 7.59
N LEU A 135 -10.26 5.37 6.57
CA LEU A 135 -10.64 5.53 5.17
C LEU A 135 -11.75 4.55 4.75
N LEU A 136 -11.66 3.28 5.18
CA LEU A 136 -12.71 2.29 4.91
C LEU A 136 -14.06 2.72 5.49
N TYR A 137 -14.08 3.16 6.75
CA TYR A 137 -15.33 3.63 7.37
C TYR A 137 -15.84 4.92 6.75
N ALA A 138 -14.96 5.85 6.37
CA ALA A 138 -15.33 7.10 5.71
C ALA A 138 -15.91 6.86 4.30
N LEU A 139 -15.38 5.88 3.56
CA LEU A 139 -15.85 5.57 2.20
C LEU A 139 -17.09 4.67 2.18
N THR A 140 -17.36 3.90 3.23
CA THR A 140 -18.50 2.98 3.28
C THR A 140 -19.84 3.67 2.99
N PRO A 141 -20.20 4.84 3.55
CA PRO A 141 -21.47 5.50 3.29
C PRO A 141 -21.59 6.07 1.87
N VAL A 142 -20.48 6.45 1.25
CA VAL A 142 -20.44 7.08 -0.08
C VAL A 142 -20.06 6.09 -1.20
N ARG A 143 -19.94 4.82 -0.89
CA ARG A 143 -19.47 3.77 -1.83
C ARG A 143 -20.29 3.72 -3.12
N HIS A 144 -21.62 3.86 -3.04
CA HIS A 144 -22.54 3.83 -4.21
C HIS A 144 -22.32 5.02 -5.15
N VAL A 145 -21.91 6.17 -4.61
CA VAL A 145 -21.66 7.39 -5.40
C VAL A 145 -20.29 7.32 -6.09
N ILE A 146 -19.28 6.77 -5.41
CA ILE A 146 -17.90 6.78 -5.90
C ILE A 146 -17.60 5.56 -6.78
N PHE A 147 -18.07 4.38 -6.38
CA PHE A 147 -17.71 3.12 -7.03
C PHE A 147 -18.83 2.56 -7.92
N GLY A 148 -20.05 3.13 -7.86
CA GLY A 148 -21.25 2.59 -8.50
C GLY A 148 -21.66 1.25 -7.88
N ASP A 149 -22.72 0.65 -8.39
CA ASP A 149 -23.14 -0.69 -8.05
C ASP A 149 -22.28 -1.69 -8.85
N ALA A 150 -21.02 -1.81 -8.46
CA ALA A 150 -20.16 -2.87 -8.98
C ALA A 150 -20.51 -4.16 -8.23
N GLU A 151 -21.43 -4.95 -8.80
CA GLU A 151 -21.63 -6.35 -8.45
C GLU A 151 -20.37 -7.17 -8.72
#